data_022512b16100d85bb7e8136b78414990
#
_entry.id   022512b16100d85bb7e8136b78414990
#
_cell.length_a   1.000
_cell.length_b   1.000
_cell.length_c   1.000
_cell.angle_alpha   90.00
_cell.angle_beta   90.00
_cell.angle_gamma   90.00
#
_symmetry.space_group_name_H-M   'P 1'
#
loop_
_entity.id
_entity.type
_entity.pdbx_description
1 polymer ?
#
loop_
_entity_poly.entity_id
_entity_poly.type
_entity_poly.pdbx_seq_one_letter_code
_entity_poly.pdbx_strand_id
1 'polypeptide(L)'
;MLDINFLKQNNVDTDAAIELFGDISIYNETCQDFLDGIDEKLNELKKYKEMNDMPNYAIYAHSIKSDARYLGFSEIAKIALDHEMAGKGNDERFVSREYDNLVAATNKMISIVKQYLGQETLKEETKSNENIKEDVILIADDSKLVTNFIVRALEGKYKTV
;
A
#
# COMPACT_ATOMS: atom_id res chain seq x y z
N MET A 1 6.11 5.93 -19.88
CA MET A 1 5.57 7.30 -19.87
C MET A 1 4.43 7.30 -18.89
N LEU A 2 4.47 8.18 -17.90
CA LEU A 2 3.40 8.27 -16.89
C LEU A 2 2.11 8.73 -17.60
N ASP A 3 1.06 7.93 -17.53
CA ASP A 3 -0.21 8.21 -18.21
C ASP A 3 -1.26 8.65 -17.18
N ILE A 4 -1.52 9.94 -17.11
CA ILE A 4 -2.52 10.53 -16.22
C ILE A 4 -3.93 9.97 -16.49
N ASN A 5 -4.23 9.55 -17.73
CA ASN A 5 -5.52 8.96 -18.06
C ASN A 5 -5.72 7.61 -17.37
N PHE A 6 -4.64 6.88 -17.09
CA PHE A 6 -4.72 5.66 -16.30
C PHE A 6 -5.29 5.94 -14.90
N LEU A 7 -4.85 7.02 -14.24
CA LEU A 7 -5.39 7.42 -12.94
C LEU A 7 -6.87 7.81 -13.04
N LYS A 8 -7.25 8.59 -14.05
CA LYS A 8 -8.66 8.96 -14.29
C LYS A 8 -9.57 7.75 -14.52
N GLN A 9 -9.09 6.73 -15.25
CA GLN A 9 -9.82 5.48 -15.45
C GLN A 9 -9.99 4.67 -14.16
N ASN A 10 -9.14 4.89 -13.16
CA ASN A 10 -9.23 4.30 -11.82
C ASN A 10 -9.96 5.22 -10.80
N ASN A 11 -10.79 6.17 -11.28
CA ASN A 11 -11.57 7.10 -10.47
C ASN A 11 -10.71 7.99 -9.54
N VAL A 12 -9.49 8.34 -9.98
CA VAL A 12 -8.64 9.30 -9.27
C VAL A 12 -8.94 10.71 -9.79
N ASP A 13 -9.27 11.63 -8.90
CA ASP A 13 -9.48 13.04 -9.20
C ASP A 13 -8.14 13.76 -9.39
N THR A 14 -7.53 13.53 -10.55
CA THR A 14 -6.21 14.06 -10.87
C THR A 14 -6.24 15.55 -11.16
N ASP A 15 -7.36 16.08 -11.61
CA ASP A 15 -7.45 17.50 -11.96
C ASP A 15 -7.38 18.36 -10.69
N ALA A 16 -8.15 18.00 -9.65
CA ALA A 16 -8.07 18.65 -8.35
C ALA A 16 -6.70 18.44 -7.67
N ALA A 17 -6.12 17.24 -7.78
CA ALA A 17 -4.81 16.95 -7.21
C ALA A 17 -3.70 17.79 -7.88
N ILE A 18 -3.67 17.84 -9.21
CA ILE A 18 -2.65 18.63 -9.95
C ILE A 18 -2.86 20.13 -9.72
N GLU A 19 -4.09 20.61 -9.66
CA GLU A 19 -4.37 22.01 -9.31
C GLU A 19 -3.81 22.37 -7.92
N LEU A 20 -3.94 21.48 -6.95
CA LEU A 20 -3.40 21.67 -5.61
C LEU A 20 -1.86 21.80 -5.60
N PHE A 21 -1.16 20.99 -6.39
CA PHE A 21 0.30 21.00 -6.46
C PHE A 21 0.86 22.02 -7.48
N GLY A 22 0.03 22.48 -8.42
CA GLY A 22 0.40 23.42 -9.45
C GLY A 22 1.26 22.84 -10.58
N ASP A 23 1.85 21.65 -10.41
CA ASP A 23 2.71 21.00 -11.40
C ASP A 23 2.61 19.47 -11.29
N ILE A 24 2.61 18.80 -12.43
CA ILE A 24 2.55 17.34 -12.54
C ILE A 24 3.82 16.67 -11.97
N SER A 25 4.98 17.32 -12.03
CA SER A 25 6.21 16.76 -11.47
C SER A 25 6.14 16.66 -9.95
N ILE A 26 5.58 17.69 -9.30
CA ILE A 26 5.37 17.68 -7.85
C ILE A 26 4.34 16.62 -7.44
N TYR A 27 3.28 16.45 -8.25
CA TYR A 27 2.33 15.35 -8.04
C TYR A 27 3.02 13.98 -8.13
N ASN A 28 3.89 13.77 -9.13
CA ASN A 28 4.64 12.52 -9.28
C ASN A 28 5.60 12.24 -8.12
N GLU A 29 6.30 13.28 -7.64
CA GLU A 29 7.15 13.18 -6.44
C GLU A 29 6.31 12.82 -5.21
N THR A 30 5.13 13.44 -5.04
CA THR A 30 4.21 13.11 -3.94
C THR A 30 3.69 11.66 -4.04
N CYS A 31 3.46 11.16 -5.24
CA CYS A 31 3.13 9.75 -5.44
C CYS A 31 4.27 8.82 -4.97
N GLN A 32 5.53 9.19 -5.23
CA GLN A 32 6.68 8.42 -4.77
C GLN A 32 6.82 8.49 -3.26
N ASP A 33 6.74 9.68 -2.66
CA ASP A 33 6.81 9.87 -1.20
C ASP A 33 5.73 9.07 -0.47
N PHE A 34 4.53 8.99 -1.06
CA PHE A 34 3.46 8.14 -0.55
C PHE A 34 3.89 6.67 -0.52
N LEU A 35 4.44 6.12 -1.62
CA LEU A 35 4.89 4.74 -1.67
C LEU A 35 6.00 4.44 -0.67
N ASP A 36 6.90 5.39 -0.47
CA ASP A 36 8.05 5.24 0.44
C ASP A 36 7.62 5.22 1.91
N GLY A 37 6.49 5.86 2.26
CA GLY A 37 6.03 5.98 3.65
C GLY A 37 4.83 5.12 4.03
N ILE A 38 4.11 4.52 3.08
CA ILE A 38 2.82 3.89 3.37
C ILE A 38 2.92 2.58 4.16
N ASP A 39 3.98 1.79 3.93
CA ASP A 39 4.17 0.52 4.64
C ASP A 39 4.36 0.75 6.15
N GLU A 40 5.13 1.77 6.55
CA GLU A 40 5.28 2.15 7.95
C GLU A 40 3.93 2.57 8.55
N LYS A 41 3.13 3.38 7.82
CA LYS A 41 1.81 3.82 8.29
C LYS A 41 0.85 2.64 8.50
N LEU A 42 0.84 1.67 7.59
CA LEU A 42 0.01 0.46 7.73
C LEU A 42 0.46 -0.42 8.90
N ASN A 43 1.77 -0.55 9.12
CA ASN A 43 2.32 -1.31 10.25
C ASN A 43 1.95 -0.67 11.60
N GLU A 44 2.10 0.65 11.72
CA GLU A 44 1.72 1.37 12.94
C GLU A 44 0.19 1.37 13.15
N LEU A 45 -0.58 1.52 12.09
CA LEU A 45 -2.05 1.41 12.16
C LEU A 45 -2.48 0.03 12.71
N LYS A 46 -1.87 -1.05 12.22
CA LYS A 46 -2.11 -2.42 12.69
C LYS A 46 -1.74 -2.57 14.17
N LYS A 47 -0.55 -2.13 14.54
CA LYS A 47 -0.02 -2.18 15.90
C LYS A 47 -0.97 -1.49 16.89
N TYR A 48 -1.41 -0.27 16.60
CA TYR A 48 -2.30 0.45 17.51
C TYR A 48 -3.70 -0.15 17.57
N LYS A 49 -4.20 -0.74 16.46
CA LYS A 49 -5.42 -1.56 16.51
C LYS A 49 -5.26 -2.76 17.46
N GLU A 50 -4.16 -3.51 17.37
CA GLU A 50 -3.89 -4.69 18.22
C GLU A 50 -3.72 -4.32 19.69
N MET A 51 -3.19 -3.13 19.98
CA MET A 51 -3.02 -2.59 21.33
C MET A 51 -4.30 -1.95 21.88
N ASN A 52 -5.38 -1.84 21.11
CA ASN A 52 -6.57 -1.03 21.41
C ASN A 52 -6.25 0.44 21.74
N ASP A 53 -5.17 0.97 21.19
CA ASP A 53 -4.78 2.37 21.35
C ASP A 53 -5.47 3.22 20.27
N MET A 54 -6.74 3.50 20.48
CA MET A 54 -7.59 4.20 19.52
C MET A 54 -7.13 5.64 19.22
N PRO A 55 -6.62 6.42 20.17
CA PRO A 55 -6.06 7.75 19.87
C PRO A 55 -4.89 7.70 18.87
N ASN A 56 -3.93 6.81 19.07
CA ASN A 56 -2.81 6.64 18.14
C ASN A 56 -3.26 6.01 16.82
N TYR A 57 -4.19 5.06 16.83
CA TYR A 57 -4.82 4.54 15.63
C TYR A 57 -5.42 5.67 14.76
N ALA A 58 -6.15 6.61 15.39
CA ALA A 58 -6.75 7.75 14.69
C ALA A 58 -5.71 8.64 13.99
N ILE A 59 -4.50 8.77 14.54
CA ILE A 59 -3.40 9.55 13.93
C ILE A 59 -2.99 8.92 12.59
N TYR A 60 -2.81 7.61 12.55
CA TYR A 60 -2.41 6.92 11.32
C TYR A 60 -3.55 6.82 10.30
N ALA A 61 -4.80 6.63 10.74
CA ALA A 61 -5.96 6.75 9.86
C ALA A 61 -6.07 8.17 9.24
N HIS A 62 -5.81 9.22 10.03
CA HIS A 62 -5.72 10.60 9.54
C HIS A 62 -4.61 10.78 8.49
N SER A 63 -3.44 10.19 8.71
CA SER A 63 -2.33 10.26 7.76
C SER A 63 -2.70 9.61 6.43
N ILE A 64 -3.27 8.40 6.44
CA ILE A 64 -3.75 7.71 5.23
C ILE A 64 -4.84 8.52 4.52
N LYS A 65 -5.79 9.11 5.27
CA LYS A 65 -6.81 10.01 4.71
C LYS A 65 -6.17 11.19 3.97
N SER A 66 -5.14 11.78 4.56
CA SER A 66 -4.45 12.94 3.99
C SER A 66 -3.74 12.57 2.70
N ASP A 67 -3.01 11.45 2.69
CA ASP A 67 -2.37 10.93 1.47
C ASP A 67 -3.39 10.68 0.36
N ALA A 68 -4.50 10.00 0.69
CA ALA A 68 -5.55 9.70 -0.27
C ALA A 68 -6.17 10.98 -0.86
N ARG A 69 -6.39 12.01 -0.06
CA ARG A 69 -6.91 13.30 -0.52
C ARG A 69 -5.93 14.02 -1.44
N TYR A 70 -4.66 14.09 -1.05
CA TYR A 70 -3.64 14.76 -1.85
C TYR A 70 -3.44 14.08 -3.21
N LEU A 71 -3.53 12.75 -3.24
CA LEU A 71 -3.38 11.99 -4.48
C LEU A 71 -4.68 11.86 -5.30
N GLY A 72 -5.81 12.42 -4.83
CA GLY A 72 -7.09 12.42 -5.56
C GLY A 72 -7.95 11.16 -5.37
N PHE A 73 -7.66 10.30 -4.38
CA PHE A 73 -8.43 9.09 -4.06
C PHE A 73 -9.57 9.38 -3.08
N SER A 74 -10.59 10.11 -3.53
CA SER A 74 -11.67 10.62 -2.68
C SER A 74 -12.46 9.55 -1.94
N GLU A 75 -12.72 8.39 -2.56
CA GLU A 75 -13.42 7.26 -1.93
C GLU A 75 -12.58 6.66 -0.78
N ILE A 76 -11.29 6.49 -1.00
CA ILE A 76 -10.37 5.94 0.01
C ILE A 76 -10.19 6.92 1.16
N ALA A 77 -10.11 8.21 0.83
CA ALA A 77 -10.06 9.28 1.84
C ALA A 77 -11.30 9.26 2.76
N LYS A 78 -12.49 8.94 2.21
CA LYS A 78 -13.72 8.80 3.00
C LYS A 78 -13.66 7.60 3.93
N ILE A 79 -13.23 6.43 3.45
CA ILE A 79 -13.05 5.24 4.30
C ILE A 79 -12.08 5.55 5.44
N ALA A 80 -10.95 6.16 5.15
CA ALA A 80 -9.96 6.53 6.16
C ALA A 80 -10.49 7.60 7.16
N LEU A 81 -11.35 8.51 6.70
CA LEU A 81 -12.04 9.47 7.59
C LEU A 81 -12.96 8.76 8.59
N ASP A 82 -13.74 7.77 8.14
CA ASP A 82 -14.62 7.01 9.02
C ASP A 82 -13.80 6.29 10.12
N HIS A 83 -12.63 5.74 9.77
CA HIS A 83 -11.70 5.14 10.72
C HIS A 83 -11.05 6.16 11.66
N GLU A 84 -10.68 7.34 11.17
CA GLU A 84 -10.19 8.44 12.01
C GLU A 84 -11.24 8.85 13.05
N MET A 85 -12.50 8.99 12.63
CA MET A 85 -13.59 9.39 13.52
C MET A 85 -13.90 8.30 14.54
N ALA A 86 -13.88 7.03 14.12
CA ALA A 86 -14.05 5.89 15.03
C ALA A 86 -12.92 5.83 16.07
N GLY A 87 -11.67 6.02 15.66
CA GLY A 87 -10.54 6.07 16.59
C GLY A 87 -10.65 7.22 17.59
N LYS A 88 -11.00 8.42 17.13
CA LYS A 88 -11.25 9.60 18.01
C LYS A 88 -12.43 9.38 18.98
N GLY A 89 -13.46 8.64 18.53
CA GLY A 89 -14.61 8.27 19.33
C GLY A 89 -14.42 7.04 20.21
N ASN A 90 -13.23 6.42 20.18
CA ASN A 90 -12.92 5.17 20.88
C ASN A 90 -13.86 4.01 20.48
N ASP A 91 -14.29 3.97 19.21
CA ASP A 91 -15.18 2.91 18.68
C ASP A 91 -14.36 1.71 18.17
N GLU A 92 -13.88 0.90 19.11
CA GLU A 92 -13.10 -0.32 18.82
C GLU A 92 -13.91 -1.33 17.98
N ARG A 93 -15.24 -1.34 18.11
CA ARG A 93 -16.10 -2.27 17.36
C ARG A 93 -16.12 -1.92 15.87
N PHE A 94 -16.26 -0.64 15.55
CA PHE A 94 -16.17 -0.17 14.18
C PHE A 94 -14.80 -0.49 13.59
N VAL A 95 -13.72 -0.10 14.31
CA VAL A 95 -12.34 -0.34 13.85
C VAL A 95 -12.11 -1.83 13.60
N SER A 96 -12.52 -2.72 14.50
CA SER A 96 -12.32 -4.17 14.32
C SER A 96 -13.10 -4.74 13.14
N ARG A 97 -14.30 -4.25 12.88
CA ARG A 97 -15.15 -4.72 11.79
C ARG A 97 -14.68 -4.24 10.42
N GLU A 98 -14.28 -2.97 10.33
CA GLU A 98 -13.98 -2.30 9.06
C GLU A 98 -12.49 -2.23 8.72
N TYR A 99 -11.60 -2.69 9.61
CA TYR A 99 -10.15 -2.61 9.43
C TYR A 99 -9.67 -3.18 8.10
N ASP A 100 -10.13 -4.38 7.75
CA ASP A 100 -9.73 -5.06 6.52
C ASP A 100 -10.20 -4.29 5.27
N ASN A 101 -11.32 -3.56 5.36
CA ASN A 101 -11.79 -2.70 4.30
C ASN A 101 -10.85 -1.50 4.08
N LEU A 102 -10.37 -0.85 5.14
CA LEU A 102 -9.39 0.23 5.04
C LEU A 102 -8.06 -0.27 4.45
N VAL A 103 -7.57 -1.42 4.92
CA VAL A 103 -6.32 -2.02 4.42
C VAL A 103 -6.45 -2.38 2.94
N ALA A 104 -7.56 -3.03 2.54
CA ALA A 104 -7.79 -3.39 1.14
C ALA A 104 -7.88 -2.15 0.24
N ALA A 105 -8.58 -1.10 0.68
CA ALA A 105 -8.68 0.16 -0.04
C ALA A 105 -7.31 0.84 -0.19
N THR A 106 -6.50 0.86 0.87
CA THR A 106 -5.13 1.42 0.84
C THR A 106 -4.22 0.61 -0.09
N ASN A 107 -4.28 -0.73 -0.05
CA ASN A 107 -3.52 -1.59 -0.96
C ASN A 107 -3.93 -1.37 -2.43
N LYS A 108 -5.21 -1.14 -2.72
CA LYS A 108 -5.67 -0.74 -4.05
C LYS A 108 -5.04 0.58 -4.50
N MET A 109 -4.97 1.58 -3.62
CA MET A 109 -4.31 2.85 -3.89
C MET A 109 -2.82 2.65 -4.19
N ILE A 110 -2.12 1.86 -3.38
CA ILE A 110 -0.71 1.48 -3.58
C ILE A 110 -0.51 0.86 -4.98
N SER A 111 -1.35 -0.10 -5.35
CA SER A 111 -1.27 -0.78 -6.65
C SER A 111 -1.45 0.19 -7.82
N ILE A 112 -2.44 1.08 -7.75
CA ILE A 112 -2.70 2.08 -8.79
C ILE A 112 -1.51 3.05 -8.91
N VAL A 113 -0.98 3.54 -7.80
CA VAL A 113 0.15 4.48 -7.80
C VAL A 113 1.42 3.80 -8.33
N LYS A 114 1.71 2.55 -7.93
CA LYS A 114 2.83 1.78 -8.48
C LYS A 114 2.73 1.60 -9.99
N GLN A 115 1.56 1.22 -10.50
CA GLN A 115 1.33 1.06 -11.94
C GLN A 115 1.49 2.39 -12.68
N TYR A 116 0.96 3.48 -12.12
CA TYR A 116 1.11 4.81 -12.69
C TYR A 116 2.58 5.22 -12.82
N LEU A 117 3.39 4.99 -11.78
CA LEU A 117 4.82 5.31 -11.77
C LEU A 117 5.68 4.30 -12.57
N GLY A 118 5.06 3.28 -13.20
CA GLY A 118 5.77 2.25 -13.95
C GLY A 118 6.58 1.30 -13.06
N GLN A 119 6.29 1.26 -11.77
CA GLN A 119 6.83 0.27 -10.84
C GLN A 119 5.94 -0.98 -10.94
N GLU A 120 6.45 -2.05 -11.55
CA GLU A 120 5.71 -3.30 -11.68
C GLU A 120 5.34 -3.82 -10.28
N THR A 121 4.03 -3.98 -10.05
CA THR A 121 3.59 -4.83 -8.97
C THR A 121 4.03 -6.24 -9.34
N LEU A 122 4.96 -6.83 -8.60
CA LEU A 122 5.05 -8.29 -8.53
C LEU A 122 3.64 -8.75 -8.14
N LYS A 123 2.93 -9.33 -9.11
CA LYS A 123 1.63 -9.94 -8.84
C LYS A 123 1.87 -11.04 -7.81
N GLU A 124 1.49 -10.81 -6.57
CA GLU A 124 1.09 -11.91 -5.72
C GLU A 124 -0.16 -12.53 -6.34
N GLU A 125 0.07 -13.39 -7.33
CA GLU A 125 -0.95 -14.33 -7.74
C GLU A 125 -1.15 -15.30 -6.56
N THR A 126 -2.19 -15.04 -5.77
CA THR A 126 -2.81 -16.10 -4.99
C THR A 126 -3.35 -17.13 -5.97
N LYS A 127 -2.47 -18.00 -6.47
CA LYS A 127 -2.88 -19.25 -7.10
C LYS A 127 -3.17 -20.25 -5.99
N SER A 128 -4.48 -20.47 -5.80
CA SER A 128 -4.98 -21.72 -5.23
C SER A 128 -4.24 -22.91 -5.85
N ASN A 129 -3.77 -23.79 -4.94
CA ASN A 129 -3.19 -25.11 -5.19
C ASN A 129 -3.65 -25.78 -6.47
N GLU A 130 -2.70 -26.08 -7.37
CA GLU A 130 -2.65 -27.38 -8.04
C GLU A 130 -1.21 -27.73 -8.37
N ASN A 131 -0.74 -28.82 -7.75
CA ASN A 131 0.38 -29.70 -8.07
C ASN A 131 1.55 -29.13 -8.91
N ILE A 132 2.55 -28.58 -8.24
CA ILE A 132 3.90 -28.54 -8.77
C ILE A 132 4.79 -29.33 -7.80
N LYS A 133 5.15 -30.55 -8.19
CA LYS A 133 6.26 -31.29 -7.61
C LYS A 133 7.58 -30.74 -8.16
N GLU A 134 7.94 -29.55 -7.77
CA GLU A 134 9.29 -29.04 -7.90
C GLU A 134 9.61 -28.40 -6.55
N ASP A 135 10.71 -28.83 -5.92
CA ASP A 135 11.18 -28.26 -4.68
C ASP A 135 11.62 -26.80 -4.96
N VAL A 136 10.79 -25.86 -4.56
CA VAL A 136 11.06 -24.43 -4.67
C VAL A 136 11.58 -23.94 -3.32
N ILE A 137 12.79 -23.41 -3.30
CA ILE A 137 13.35 -22.76 -2.10
C ILE A 137 13.03 -21.26 -2.18
N LEU A 138 12.19 -20.79 -1.26
CA LEU A 138 11.91 -19.38 -1.07
C LEU A 138 12.98 -18.75 -0.16
N ILE A 139 13.74 -17.79 -0.67
CA ILE A 139 14.74 -17.05 0.09
C ILE A 139 14.13 -15.68 0.41
N ALA A 140 13.78 -15.47 1.68
CA ALA A 140 13.28 -14.21 2.20
C ALA A 140 14.30 -13.62 3.18
N ASP A 141 15.17 -12.75 2.68
CA ASP A 141 16.15 -12.01 3.47
C ASP A 141 16.25 -10.59 2.93
N ASP A 142 16.29 -9.60 3.79
CA ASP A 142 16.40 -8.18 3.46
C ASP A 142 17.84 -7.76 3.07
N SER A 143 18.81 -8.64 3.28
CA SER A 143 20.20 -8.45 2.88
C SER A 143 20.46 -8.96 1.47
N LYS A 144 20.64 -8.06 0.51
CA LYS A 144 21.02 -8.40 -0.88
C LYS A 144 22.28 -9.25 -0.97
N LEU A 145 23.22 -9.11 -0.03
CA LEU A 145 24.47 -9.89 0.00
C LEU A 145 24.21 -11.34 0.38
N VAL A 146 23.38 -11.58 1.41
CA VAL A 146 23.00 -12.92 1.86
C VAL A 146 22.17 -13.63 0.80
N THR A 147 21.17 -12.95 0.24
CA THR A 147 20.32 -13.48 -0.84
C THR A 147 21.15 -13.87 -2.06
N ASN A 148 22.07 -13.02 -2.52
CA ASN A 148 22.94 -13.33 -3.66
C ASN A 148 23.91 -14.50 -3.36
N PHE A 149 24.40 -14.62 -2.13
CA PHE A 149 25.27 -15.73 -1.75
C PHE A 149 24.50 -17.07 -1.77
N ILE A 150 23.29 -17.10 -1.21
CA ILE A 150 22.43 -18.30 -1.19
C ILE A 150 22.02 -18.69 -2.61
N VAL A 151 21.61 -17.74 -3.45
CA VAL A 151 21.28 -17.99 -4.87
C VAL A 151 22.45 -18.66 -5.59
N ARG A 152 23.66 -18.11 -5.47
CA ARG A 152 24.87 -18.70 -6.08
C ARG A 152 25.23 -20.09 -5.53
N ALA A 153 25.01 -20.31 -4.23
CA ALA A 153 25.29 -21.60 -3.61
C ALA A 153 24.32 -22.71 -4.07
N LEU A 154 23.11 -22.32 -4.52
CA LEU A 154 22.06 -23.23 -4.97
C LEU A 154 21.99 -23.33 -6.51
N GLU A 155 22.72 -22.50 -7.24
CA GLU A 155 22.77 -22.51 -8.71
C GLU A 155 23.14 -23.93 -9.22
N GLY A 156 22.27 -24.47 -10.05
CA GLY A 156 22.44 -25.81 -10.64
C GLY A 156 21.89 -26.99 -9.83
N LYS A 157 21.39 -26.75 -8.59
CA LYS A 157 20.71 -27.77 -7.80
C LYS A 157 19.22 -27.54 -7.66
N TYR A 158 18.81 -26.27 -7.62
CA TYR A 158 17.40 -25.88 -7.42
C TYR A 158 17.07 -24.70 -8.31
N LYS A 159 15.79 -24.57 -8.67
CA LYS A 159 15.29 -23.38 -9.36
C LYS A 159 15.04 -22.30 -8.31
N THR A 160 15.82 -21.21 -8.35
CA THR A 160 15.60 -20.02 -7.51
C THR A 160 14.63 -19.08 -8.19
N VAL A 161 13.70 -18.54 -7.44
CA VAL A 161 12.67 -17.59 -7.92
C VAL A 161 12.91 -16.25 -7.23
#